data_9fd4935047544d41531651095473eecc
#
_entry.id   9fd4935047544d41531651095473eecc
#
_cell.length_a   1.000
_cell.length_b   1.000
_cell.length_c   1.000
_cell.angle_alpha   90.00
_cell.angle_beta   90.00
_cell.angle_gamma   90.00
#
_symmetry.space_group_name_H-M   'P 1'
#
loop_
_entity.id
_entity.type
_entity.pdbx_description
1 polymer ?
#
loop_
_entity_poly.entity_id
_entity_poly.type
_entity_poly.pdbx_seq_one_letter_code
_entity_poly.pdbx_strand_id
1 'polypeptide(L)'
;IVEFQPIYSLNTRKFIGLEALSRGVYNGEIVSPFFLFDYAKKDGTALKLDRICREKAMKAFSAETSAPSLFINFETSVLNGITSGTGEIMKTAAENNISPQNIVIELNESQVKDSYNLMMFVDFYRSKGFLIALDNVSAGLDTLNRIMLINPDIIKIDRAIVSQIDSSKYNQEVFRSIINTAKQIGAMTVAEGVETVDEVITC
;
A
#
# COMPACT_ATOMS: atom_id res chain seq x y z
N ILE A 1 -16.17 -8.25 -0.23
CA ILE A 1 -15.49 -8.79 -1.43
C ILE A 1 -14.10 -8.18 -1.57
N VAL A 2 -13.25 -8.80 -2.37
CA VAL A 2 -11.93 -8.28 -2.74
C VAL A 2 -11.89 -8.14 -4.25
N GLU A 3 -11.44 -6.98 -4.72
CA GLU A 3 -11.11 -6.70 -6.12
C GLU A 3 -9.59 -6.59 -6.23
N PHE A 4 -9.04 -6.95 -7.38
CA PHE A 4 -7.62 -6.82 -7.63
C PHE A 4 -7.34 -5.79 -8.71
N GLN A 5 -6.42 -4.86 -8.41
CA GLN A 5 -5.91 -3.90 -9.38
C GLN A 5 -4.50 -4.30 -9.81
N PRO A 6 -4.25 -4.49 -11.11
CA PRO A 6 -2.93 -4.89 -11.60
C PRO A 6 -1.94 -3.72 -11.57
N ILE A 7 -0.68 -4.04 -11.20
CA ILE A 7 0.45 -3.13 -11.23
C ILE A 7 1.42 -3.58 -12.32
N TYR A 8 1.73 -2.67 -13.25
CA TYR A 8 2.61 -2.93 -14.39
C TYR A 8 3.90 -2.14 -14.30
N SER A 9 5.00 -2.77 -14.72
CA SER A 9 6.29 -2.09 -14.92
C SER A 9 6.35 -1.48 -16.32
N LEU A 10 6.50 -0.17 -16.40
CA LEU A 10 6.70 0.55 -17.65
C LEU A 10 8.03 0.16 -18.33
N ASN A 11 9.08 -0.06 -17.54
CA ASN A 11 10.41 -0.41 -18.05
C ASN A 11 10.45 -1.81 -18.69
N THR A 12 9.87 -2.81 -18.02
CA THR A 12 9.92 -4.20 -18.49
C THR A 12 8.67 -4.61 -19.26
N ARG A 13 7.62 -3.79 -19.24
CA ARG A 13 6.29 -4.08 -19.80
C ARG A 13 5.70 -5.38 -19.26
N LYS A 14 6.02 -5.70 -18.01
CA LYS A 14 5.55 -6.90 -17.32
C LYS A 14 4.65 -6.55 -16.15
N PHE A 15 3.74 -7.43 -15.89
CA PHE A 15 2.93 -7.45 -14.69
C PHE A 15 3.80 -7.77 -13.46
N ILE A 16 3.73 -6.95 -12.41
CA ILE A 16 4.57 -7.09 -11.21
C ILE A 16 3.77 -7.47 -9.96
N GLY A 17 2.48 -7.22 -9.92
CA GLY A 17 1.67 -7.57 -8.75
C GLY A 17 0.20 -7.19 -8.89
N LEU A 18 -0.55 -7.56 -7.87
CA LEU A 18 -1.96 -7.23 -7.67
C LEU A 18 -2.13 -6.47 -6.36
N GLU A 19 -2.73 -5.29 -6.41
CA GLU A 19 -3.20 -4.61 -5.21
C GLU A 19 -4.60 -5.12 -4.83
N ALA A 20 -4.74 -5.55 -3.58
CA ALA A 20 -6.01 -6.05 -3.05
C ALA A 20 -6.85 -4.89 -2.49
N LEU A 21 -7.96 -4.63 -3.13
CA LEU A 21 -8.89 -3.57 -2.78
C LEU A 21 -10.16 -4.16 -2.17
N SER A 22 -10.34 -3.96 -0.87
CA SER A 22 -11.52 -4.43 -0.15
C SER A 22 -12.75 -3.60 -0.47
N ARG A 23 -13.92 -4.25 -0.60
CA ARG A 23 -15.23 -3.61 -0.79
C ARG A 23 -16.22 -4.20 0.19
N GLY A 24 -17.03 -3.36 0.81
CA GLY A 24 -18.20 -3.82 1.53
C GLY A 24 -19.35 -4.16 0.60
N VAL A 25 -20.27 -4.99 1.10
CA VAL A 25 -21.57 -5.21 0.44
C VAL A 25 -22.65 -5.11 1.49
N TYR A 26 -23.62 -4.25 1.26
CA TYR A 26 -24.80 -4.09 2.10
C TYR A 26 -26.07 -4.05 1.22
N ASN A 27 -27.00 -4.92 1.46
CA ASN A 27 -28.23 -5.07 0.66
C ASN A 27 -27.97 -5.21 -0.85
N GLY A 28 -26.87 -5.83 -1.27
CA GLY A 28 -26.47 -5.99 -2.66
C GLY A 28 -25.73 -4.81 -3.28
N GLU A 29 -25.59 -3.70 -2.56
CA GLU A 29 -24.85 -2.52 -3.02
C GLU A 29 -23.41 -2.53 -2.50
N ILE A 30 -22.49 -1.98 -3.31
CA ILE A 30 -21.07 -1.85 -2.93
C ILE A 30 -20.91 -0.66 -1.99
N VAL A 31 -20.30 -0.92 -0.83
CA VAL A 31 -19.94 0.11 0.16
C VAL A 31 -18.45 0.39 0.05
N SER A 32 -18.10 1.67 -0.10
CA SER A 32 -16.71 2.13 -0.18
C SER A 32 -15.92 1.77 1.09
N PRO A 33 -14.63 1.39 0.96
CA PRO A 33 -13.74 1.16 2.09
C PRO A 33 -13.68 2.34 3.06
N PHE A 34 -13.73 3.56 2.56
CA PHE A 34 -13.72 4.77 3.38
C PHE A 34 -14.85 4.74 4.44
N PHE A 35 -16.09 4.47 4.02
CA PHE A 35 -17.22 4.41 4.95
C PHE A 35 -17.13 3.21 5.90
N LEU A 36 -16.64 2.07 5.42
CA LEU A 36 -16.46 0.89 6.27
C LEU A 36 -15.45 1.12 7.38
N PHE A 37 -14.28 1.67 7.06
CA PHE A 37 -13.23 1.94 8.04
C PHE A 37 -13.57 3.11 8.95
N ASP A 38 -14.23 4.16 8.46
CA ASP A 38 -14.73 5.27 9.30
C ASP A 38 -15.73 4.76 10.35
N TYR A 39 -16.68 3.93 9.94
CA TYR A 39 -17.62 3.30 10.86
C TYR A 39 -16.90 2.37 11.86
N ALA A 40 -16.04 1.50 11.38
CA ALA A 40 -15.30 0.56 12.22
C ALA A 40 -14.37 1.27 13.22
N LYS A 41 -13.80 2.43 12.89
CA LYS A 41 -13.03 3.27 13.82
C LYS A 41 -13.92 3.83 14.93
N LYS A 42 -15.12 4.32 14.60
CA LYS A 42 -16.11 4.83 15.57
C LYS A 42 -16.64 3.73 16.50
N ASP A 43 -16.79 2.52 15.97
CA ASP A 43 -17.29 1.33 16.71
C ASP A 43 -16.16 0.56 17.45
N GLY A 44 -14.90 0.96 17.29
CA GLY A 44 -13.75 0.28 17.90
C GLY A 44 -13.40 -1.08 17.26
N THR A 45 -13.94 -1.38 16.07
CA THR A 45 -13.75 -2.67 15.36
C THR A 45 -12.78 -2.59 14.17
N ALA A 46 -12.08 -1.46 14.00
CA ALA A 46 -11.17 -1.25 12.87
C ALA A 46 -10.11 -2.34 12.71
N LEU A 47 -9.48 -2.79 13.82
CA LEU A 47 -8.51 -3.88 13.80
C LEU A 47 -9.11 -5.20 13.27
N LYS A 48 -10.33 -5.52 13.69
CA LYS A 48 -11.03 -6.73 13.25
C LYS A 48 -11.37 -6.66 11.76
N LEU A 49 -11.83 -5.49 11.31
CA LEU A 49 -12.14 -5.27 9.89
C LEU A 49 -10.89 -5.39 9.03
N ASP A 50 -9.82 -4.71 9.41
CA ASP A 50 -8.52 -4.72 8.71
C ASP A 50 -7.97 -6.16 8.58
N ARG A 51 -8.01 -6.92 9.66
CA ARG A 51 -7.65 -8.34 9.64
C ARG A 51 -8.48 -9.14 8.63
N ILE A 52 -9.81 -9.02 8.68
CA ILE A 52 -10.72 -9.73 7.76
C ILE A 52 -10.41 -9.36 6.30
N CYS A 53 -10.12 -8.10 6.02
CA CYS A 53 -9.74 -7.63 4.68
C CYS A 53 -8.47 -8.33 4.18
N ARG A 54 -7.43 -8.39 5.01
CA ARG A 54 -6.16 -9.06 4.66
C ARG A 54 -6.31 -10.57 4.49
N GLU A 55 -7.03 -11.24 5.40
CA GLU A 55 -7.29 -12.68 5.29
C GLU A 55 -8.02 -13.03 3.98
N LYS A 56 -9.06 -12.24 3.63
CA LYS A 56 -9.78 -12.43 2.37
C LYS A 56 -8.91 -12.13 1.14
N ALA A 57 -8.07 -11.11 1.20
CA ALA A 57 -7.14 -10.76 0.12
C ALA A 57 -6.17 -11.90 -0.16
N MET A 58 -5.50 -12.43 0.86
CA MET A 58 -4.54 -13.53 0.73
C MET A 58 -5.21 -14.82 0.24
N LYS A 59 -6.40 -15.13 0.76
CA LYS A 59 -7.17 -16.29 0.31
C LYS A 59 -7.58 -16.19 -1.17
N ALA A 60 -8.02 -15.02 -1.61
CA ALA A 60 -8.39 -14.79 -3.00
C ALA A 60 -7.16 -14.83 -3.91
N PHE A 61 -6.03 -14.23 -3.48
CA PHE A 61 -4.77 -14.22 -4.23
C PHE A 61 -4.18 -15.62 -4.42
N SER A 62 -4.25 -16.50 -3.42
CA SER A 62 -3.73 -17.86 -3.52
C SER A 62 -4.42 -18.71 -4.59
N ALA A 63 -5.63 -18.32 -5.03
CA ALA A 63 -6.34 -18.91 -6.14
C ALA A 63 -5.88 -18.38 -7.50
N GLU A 64 -5.19 -17.22 -7.54
CA GLU A 64 -4.70 -16.53 -8.74
C GLU A 64 -3.19 -16.82 -8.91
N THR A 65 -2.85 -17.87 -9.59
CA THR A 65 -1.48 -18.44 -9.62
C THR A 65 -0.44 -17.68 -10.44
N SER A 66 -0.81 -16.61 -11.17
CA SER A 66 0.10 -15.95 -12.13
C SER A 66 0.70 -14.62 -11.65
N ALA A 67 0.23 -14.07 -10.55
CA ALA A 67 0.72 -12.78 -10.06
C ALA A 67 1.99 -12.94 -9.20
N PRO A 68 3.06 -12.18 -9.46
CA PRO A 68 4.31 -12.30 -8.72
C PRO A 68 4.22 -11.76 -7.29
N SER A 69 3.44 -10.70 -7.04
CA SER A 69 3.33 -10.09 -5.72
C SER A 69 1.90 -9.66 -5.39
N LEU A 70 1.56 -9.76 -4.10
CA LEU A 70 0.30 -9.27 -3.52
C LEU A 70 0.58 -8.01 -2.71
N PHE A 71 -0.10 -6.92 -3.03
CA PHE A 71 -0.08 -5.69 -2.27
C PHE A 71 -1.31 -5.65 -1.36
N ILE A 72 -1.09 -5.44 -0.05
CA ILE A 72 -2.14 -5.42 0.97
C ILE A 72 -2.06 -4.15 1.80
N ASN A 73 -3.15 -3.45 1.92
CA ASN A 73 -3.27 -2.29 2.79
C ASN A 73 -3.20 -2.69 4.26
N PHE A 74 -2.55 -1.87 5.09
CA PHE A 74 -2.50 -2.00 6.54
C PHE A 74 -2.97 -0.70 7.22
N GLU A 75 -3.98 -0.82 8.07
CA GLU A 75 -4.52 0.31 8.82
C GLU A 75 -3.61 0.65 10.01
N THR A 76 -2.75 1.65 9.85
CA THR A 76 -1.72 2.00 10.85
C THR A 76 -2.29 2.55 12.16
N SER A 77 -3.53 3.04 12.17
CA SER A 77 -4.17 3.53 13.41
C SER A 77 -4.35 2.44 14.46
N VAL A 78 -4.30 1.16 14.04
CA VAL A 78 -4.40 0.01 14.95
C VAL A 78 -3.07 -0.34 15.65
N LEU A 79 -1.95 0.30 15.28
CA LEU A 79 -0.65 0.09 15.94
C LEU A 79 -0.59 0.68 17.35
N ASN A 80 -1.49 1.59 17.71
CA ASN A 80 -1.56 2.18 19.03
C ASN A 80 -2.00 1.12 20.08
N GLY A 81 -1.01 0.45 20.69
CA GLY A 81 -1.24 -0.52 21.79
C GLY A 81 -1.08 -1.99 21.45
N ILE A 82 -0.58 -2.35 20.27
CA ILE A 82 -0.49 -3.74 19.85
C ILE A 82 0.96 -4.23 19.73
N THR A 83 1.40 -4.92 20.76
CA THR A 83 2.49 -5.92 20.65
C THR A 83 1.99 -7.26 20.09
N SER A 84 0.68 -7.47 19.95
CA SER A 84 0.04 -8.77 19.70
C SER A 84 -0.36 -9.06 18.24
N GLY A 85 -0.28 -8.08 17.32
CA GLY A 85 -0.70 -8.27 15.92
C GLY A 85 0.40 -8.68 14.95
N THR A 86 1.65 -8.70 15.39
CA THR A 86 2.82 -8.84 14.50
C THR A 86 3.00 -10.22 13.83
N GLY A 87 2.41 -11.27 14.35
CA GLY A 87 2.52 -12.62 13.76
C GLY A 87 1.38 -13.02 12.81
N GLU A 88 0.33 -12.23 12.73
CA GLU A 88 -0.91 -12.63 12.09
C GLU A 88 -0.82 -12.65 10.56
N ILE A 89 -0.22 -11.62 9.95
CA ILE A 89 -0.01 -11.59 8.51
C ILE A 89 0.86 -12.79 8.07
N MET A 90 1.90 -13.13 8.84
CA MET A 90 2.75 -14.29 8.58
C MET A 90 1.97 -15.60 8.64
N LYS A 91 1.13 -15.77 9.67
CA LYS A 91 0.30 -16.97 9.81
C LYS A 91 -0.64 -17.12 8.62
N THR A 92 -1.36 -16.04 8.28
CA THR A 92 -2.28 -16.06 7.13
C THR A 92 -1.56 -16.30 5.81
N ALA A 93 -0.37 -15.71 5.60
CA ALA A 93 0.45 -15.96 4.43
C ALA A 93 0.83 -17.44 4.30
N ALA A 94 1.29 -18.05 5.40
CA ALA A 94 1.67 -19.47 5.44
C ALA A 94 0.46 -20.39 5.18
N GLU A 95 -0.70 -20.09 5.77
CA GLU A 95 -1.95 -20.84 5.55
C GLU A 95 -2.43 -20.81 4.09
N ASN A 96 -2.07 -19.76 3.35
CA ASN A 96 -2.41 -19.59 1.93
C ASN A 96 -1.24 -19.90 0.98
N ASN A 97 -0.12 -20.46 1.46
CA ASN A 97 1.08 -20.79 0.71
C ASN A 97 1.69 -19.61 -0.07
N ILE A 98 1.59 -18.38 0.51
CA ILE A 98 2.17 -17.17 -0.08
C ILE A 98 3.50 -16.91 0.63
N SER A 99 4.59 -16.83 -0.15
CA SER A 99 5.91 -16.49 0.40
C SER A 99 5.93 -15.02 0.87
N PRO A 100 6.52 -14.71 2.05
CA PRO A 100 6.61 -13.34 2.55
C PRO A 100 7.18 -12.34 1.53
N GLN A 101 8.20 -12.74 0.76
CA GLN A 101 8.80 -11.91 -0.28
C GLN A 101 7.87 -11.56 -1.45
N ASN A 102 6.74 -12.23 -1.55
CA ASN A 102 5.69 -11.95 -2.53
C ASN A 102 4.54 -11.12 -1.93
N ILE A 103 4.71 -10.61 -0.70
CA ILE A 103 3.72 -9.74 -0.05
C ILE A 103 4.33 -8.38 0.20
N VAL A 104 3.65 -7.35 -0.29
CA VAL A 104 3.95 -5.95 -0.04
C VAL A 104 2.92 -5.40 0.94
N ILE A 105 3.36 -4.90 2.09
CA ILE A 105 2.50 -4.26 3.09
C ILE A 105 2.50 -2.75 2.82
N GLU A 106 1.33 -2.21 2.50
CA GLU A 106 1.12 -0.80 2.21
C GLU A 106 0.76 -0.03 3.47
N LEU A 107 1.53 1.00 3.75
CA LEU A 107 1.36 1.90 4.90
C LEU A 107 0.96 3.29 4.40
N ASN A 108 -0.23 3.72 4.77
CA ASN A 108 -0.71 5.05 4.35
C ASN A 108 0.07 6.16 5.06
N GLU A 109 0.64 7.09 4.26
CA GLU A 109 1.46 8.18 4.75
C GLU A 109 0.75 9.03 5.84
N SER A 110 -0.48 9.41 5.60
CA SER A 110 -1.22 10.36 6.45
C SER A 110 -1.65 9.80 7.81
N GLN A 111 -1.64 8.48 7.99
CA GLN A 111 -2.20 7.81 9.18
C GLN A 111 -1.15 7.50 10.26
N VAL A 112 0.11 7.72 9.98
CA VAL A 112 1.21 7.41 10.91
C VAL A 112 1.29 8.46 12.01
N LYS A 113 0.88 8.09 13.23
CA LYS A 113 0.94 8.96 14.41
C LYS A 113 2.04 8.55 15.41
N ASP A 114 2.29 7.26 15.55
CA ASP A 114 3.28 6.70 16.47
C ASP A 114 4.47 6.13 15.68
N SER A 115 5.52 6.92 15.60
CA SER A 115 6.73 6.56 14.85
C SER A 115 7.46 5.35 15.44
N TYR A 116 7.44 5.17 16.76
CA TYR A 116 8.15 4.07 17.41
C TYR A 116 7.48 2.71 17.10
N ASN A 117 6.18 2.60 17.32
CA ASN A 117 5.44 1.37 17.03
C ASN A 117 5.45 1.04 15.54
N LEU A 118 5.43 2.07 14.68
CA LEU A 118 5.56 1.87 13.24
C LEU A 118 6.93 1.29 12.86
N MET A 119 8.03 1.82 13.40
CA MET A 119 9.38 1.29 13.15
C MET A 119 9.48 -0.17 13.59
N MET A 120 9.03 -0.49 14.80
CA MET A 120 9.01 -1.88 15.30
C MET A 120 8.22 -2.82 14.38
N PHE A 121 7.08 -2.36 13.87
CA PHE A 121 6.27 -3.10 12.91
C PHE A 121 7.02 -3.33 11.59
N VAL A 122 7.57 -2.27 11.00
CA VAL A 122 8.32 -2.33 9.75
C VAL A 122 9.52 -3.26 9.86
N ASP A 123 10.34 -3.10 10.91
CA ASP A 123 11.54 -3.91 11.14
C ASP A 123 11.18 -5.39 11.34
N PHE A 124 10.10 -5.67 12.07
CA PHE A 124 9.62 -7.03 12.27
C PHE A 124 9.26 -7.69 10.93
N TYR A 125 8.39 -7.08 10.11
CA TYR A 125 7.96 -7.69 8.85
C TYR A 125 9.09 -7.76 7.82
N ARG A 126 9.92 -6.72 7.74
CA ARG A 126 11.11 -6.74 6.87
C ARG A 126 12.07 -7.86 7.25
N SER A 127 12.30 -8.11 8.55
CA SER A 127 13.13 -9.23 9.02
C SER A 127 12.60 -10.61 8.64
N LYS A 128 11.33 -10.70 8.26
CA LYS A 128 10.65 -11.91 7.78
C LYS A 128 10.57 -12.00 6.26
N GLY A 129 11.12 -11.02 5.55
CA GLY A 129 11.19 -10.99 4.09
C GLY A 129 10.01 -10.32 3.40
N PHE A 130 9.09 -9.67 4.15
CA PHE A 130 8.04 -8.86 3.54
C PHE A 130 8.62 -7.57 2.96
N LEU A 131 8.00 -7.06 1.90
CA LEU A 131 8.27 -5.74 1.37
C LEU A 131 7.33 -4.70 1.98
N ILE A 132 7.82 -3.48 2.12
CA ILE A 132 7.06 -2.36 2.68
C ILE A 132 6.88 -1.29 1.61
N ALA A 133 5.64 -0.89 1.38
CA ALA A 133 5.31 0.25 0.52
C ALA A 133 4.80 1.43 1.38
N LEU A 134 5.25 2.63 1.05
CA LEU A 134 4.65 3.86 1.54
C LEU A 134 3.64 4.35 0.51
N ASP A 135 2.38 4.41 0.94
CA ASP A 135 1.23 4.67 0.10
C ASP A 135 0.73 6.12 0.20
N ASN A 136 0.11 6.63 -0.88
CA ASN A 136 -0.42 8.00 -1.01
C ASN A 136 0.64 9.10 -0.80
N VAL A 137 1.84 8.87 -1.30
CA VAL A 137 2.95 9.84 -1.17
C VAL A 137 2.67 11.06 -2.04
N SER A 138 2.62 12.23 -1.39
CA SER A 138 2.30 13.51 -2.01
C SER A 138 3.35 14.59 -1.70
N ALA A 139 3.08 15.84 -2.03
CA ALA A 139 3.93 16.97 -1.68
C ALA A 139 3.80 17.35 -0.20
N GLY A 140 4.90 17.26 0.57
CA GLY A 140 4.88 17.70 1.95
C GLY A 140 6.21 17.52 2.67
N LEU A 141 6.45 18.32 3.72
CA LEU A 141 7.64 18.15 4.58
C LEU A 141 7.59 16.85 5.36
N ASP A 142 6.40 16.41 5.74
CA ASP A 142 6.21 15.16 6.48
C ASP A 142 6.52 13.93 5.62
N THR A 143 6.30 14.00 4.31
CA THR A 143 6.60 12.93 3.36
C THR A 143 8.07 12.50 3.42
N LEU A 144 9.01 13.45 3.37
CA LEU A 144 10.44 13.12 3.45
C LEU A 144 10.82 12.49 4.79
N ASN A 145 10.28 13.03 5.89
CA ASN A 145 10.51 12.47 7.22
C ASN A 145 10.00 11.03 7.32
N ARG A 146 8.87 10.72 6.71
CA ARG A 146 8.30 9.37 6.70
C ARG A 146 9.08 8.41 5.81
N ILE A 147 9.50 8.86 4.63
CA ILE A 147 10.39 8.09 3.75
C ILE A 147 11.68 7.74 4.51
N MET A 148 12.30 8.70 5.20
CA MET A 148 13.49 8.46 5.99
C MET A 148 13.25 7.51 7.17
N LEU A 149 12.10 7.64 7.84
CA LEU A 149 11.74 6.81 9.00
C LEU A 149 11.49 5.36 8.61
N ILE A 150 10.71 5.14 7.54
CA ILE A 150 10.26 3.81 7.10
C ILE A 150 11.30 3.15 6.22
N ASN A 151 12.08 3.94 5.44
CA ASN A 151 12.98 3.47 4.40
C ASN A 151 12.30 2.42 3.50
N PRO A 152 11.18 2.78 2.81
CA PRO A 152 10.33 1.82 2.13
C PRO A 152 11.03 1.15 0.94
N ASP A 153 10.61 -0.06 0.61
CA ASP A 153 11.03 -0.77 -0.60
C ASP A 153 10.32 -0.24 -1.84
N ILE A 154 9.10 0.31 -1.65
CA ILE A 154 8.25 0.86 -2.71
C ILE A 154 7.64 2.19 -2.24
N ILE A 155 7.59 3.19 -3.13
CA ILE A 155 6.89 4.46 -2.93
C ILE A 155 5.77 4.53 -3.96
N LYS A 156 4.50 4.61 -3.48
CA LYS A 156 3.32 4.81 -4.32
C LYS A 156 2.98 6.31 -4.35
N ILE A 157 3.10 6.91 -5.52
CA ILE A 157 2.90 8.34 -5.72
C ILE A 157 1.43 8.60 -5.94
N ASP A 158 0.85 9.44 -5.07
CA ASP A 158 -0.57 9.76 -5.02
C ASP A 158 -1.09 10.31 -6.36
N ARG A 159 -2.32 9.91 -6.71
CA ARG A 159 -3.04 10.39 -7.89
C ARG A 159 -3.05 11.92 -8.02
N ALA A 160 -3.09 12.67 -6.91
CA ALA A 160 -3.10 14.13 -6.96
C ALA A 160 -1.85 14.73 -7.62
N ILE A 161 -0.72 14.01 -7.60
CA ILE A 161 0.51 14.38 -8.28
C ILE A 161 0.55 13.86 -9.72
N VAL A 162 -0.03 12.66 -9.94
CA VAL A 162 -0.02 11.99 -11.26
C VAL A 162 -1.05 12.59 -12.21
N SER A 163 -2.23 12.95 -11.70
CA SER A 163 -3.29 13.55 -12.51
C SER A 163 -2.83 14.86 -13.15
N GLN A 164 -3.02 14.99 -14.49
CA GLN A 164 -2.61 16.14 -15.29
C GLN A 164 -1.10 16.45 -15.22
N ILE A 165 -0.26 15.47 -14.93
CA ILE A 165 1.20 15.65 -14.85
C ILE A 165 1.78 16.09 -16.20
N ASP A 166 1.18 15.73 -17.31
CA ASP A 166 1.55 16.15 -18.67
C ASP A 166 1.49 17.67 -18.86
N SER A 167 0.57 18.36 -18.17
CA SER A 167 0.34 19.79 -18.29
C SER A 167 0.76 20.62 -17.10
N SER A 168 0.89 20.02 -15.90
CA SER A 168 1.23 20.71 -14.64
C SER A 168 2.74 20.68 -14.37
N LYS A 169 3.43 21.82 -14.57
CA LYS A 169 4.84 21.93 -14.18
C LYS A 169 5.08 21.68 -12.69
N TYR A 170 4.15 22.09 -11.83
CA TYR A 170 4.26 21.84 -10.40
C TYR A 170 4.25 20.34 -10.10
N ASN A 171 3.30 19.59 -10.67
CA ASN A 171 3.22 18.14 -10.48
C ASN A 171 4.48 17.45 -11.02
N GLN A 172 5.01 17.88 -12.17
CA GLN A 172 6.24 17.34 -12.73
C GLN A 172 7.45 17.52 -11.80
N GLU A 173 7.60 18.70 -11.17
CA GLU A 173 8.71 18.96 -10.24
C GLU A 173 8.57 18.14 -8.94
N VAL A 174 7.35 18.04 -8.39
CA VAL A 174 7.08 17.21 -7.22
C VAL A 174 7.35 15.74 -7.52
N PHE A 175 6.81 15.23 -8.63
CA PHE A 175 7.01 13.85 -9.07
C PHE A 175 8.51 13.53 -9.25
N ARG A 176 9.25 14.40 -9.94
CA ARG A 176 10.70 14.27 -10.14
C ARG A 176 11.46 14.23 -8.80
N SER A 177 11.06 15.06 -7.83
CA SER A 177 11.67 15.07 -6.50
C SER A 177 11.45 13.74 -5.77
N ILE A 178 10.25 13.18 -5.82
CA ILE A 178 9.93 11.88 -5.21
C ILE A 178 10.73 10.77 -5.89
N ILE A 179 10.76 10.73 -7.23
CA ILE A 179 11.55 9.75 -7.99
C ILE A 179 13.06 9.82 -7.63
N ASN A 180 13.62 11.02 -7.52
CA ASN A 180 15.01 11.18 -7.14
C ASN A 180 15.29 10.68 -5.72
N THR A 181 14.41 10.97 -4.79
CA THR A 181 14.49 10.45 -3.41
C THR A 181 14.41 8.93 -3.39
N ALA A 182 13.45 8.35 -4.11
CA ALA A 182 13.31 6.90 -4.23
C ALA A 182 14.57 6.23 -4.78
N LYS A 183 15.15 6.78 -5.84
CA LYS A 183 16.42 6.30 -6.43
C LYS A 183 17.58 6.33 -5.42
N GLN A 184 17.69 7.39 -4.62
CA GLN A 184 18.76 7.52 -3.61
C GLN A 184 18.68 6.44 -2.51
N ILE A 185 17.48 6.04 -2.12
CA ILE A 185 17.27 4.99 -1.11
C ILE A 185 17.12 3.58 -1.70
N GLY A 186 17.13 3.44 -3.04
CA GLY A 186 16.97 2.16 -3.73
C GLY A 186 15.53 1.65 -3.78
N ALA A 187 14.53 2.50 -3.54
CA ALA A 187 13.13 2.15 -3.62
C ALA A 187 12.59 2.15 -5.05
N MET A 188 11.66 1.25 -5.35
CA MET A 188 10.84 1.31 -6.55
C MET A 188 9.76 2.37 -6.40
N THR A 189 9.24 2.88 -7.53
CA THR A 189 8.13 3.82 -7.54
C THR A 189 6.95 3.26 -8.33
N VAL A 190 5.73 3.53 -7.83
CA VAL A 190 4.47 3.22 -8.49
C VAL A 190 3.69 4.53 -8.63
N ALA A 191 3.27 4.89 -9.84
CA ALA A 191 2.38 6.02 -10.08
C ALA A 191 0.93 5.54 -10.01
N GLU A 192 0.12 6.20 -9.19
CA GLU A 192 -1.28 5.84 -9.01
C GLU A 192 -2.22 6.74 -9.79
N GLY A 193 -3.34 6.17 -10.23
CA GLY A 193 -4.38 6.93 -10.90
C GLY A 193 -4.00 7.50 -12.25
N VAL A 194 -3.09 6.85 -12.97
CA VAL A 194 -2.77 7.18 -14.37
C VAL A 194 -3.97 6.85 -15.24
N GLU A 195 -4.52 7.84 -15.94
CA GLU A 195 -5.75 7.69 -16.74
C GLU A 195 -5.51 7.94 -18.23
N THR A 196 -4.44 8.64 -18.60
CA THR A 196 -4.19 9.01 -19.99
C THR A 196 -2.82 8.53 -20.48
N VAL A 197 -2.66 8.43 -21.81
CA VAL A 197 -1.38 8.07 -22.43
C VAL A 197 -0.34 9.16 -22.19
N ASP A 198 -0.75 10.43 -22.19
CA ASP A 198 0.17 11.55 -21.97
C ASP A 198 0.71 11.57 -20.53
N GLU A 199 -0.11 11.19 -19.54
CA GLU A 199 0.36 10.97 -18.17
C GLU A 199 1.36 9.81 -18.10
N VAL A 200 1.11 8.67 -18.78
CA VAL A 200 2.06 7.54 -18.85
C VAL A 200 3.40 7.95 -19.41
N ILE A 201 3.40 8.76 -20.51
CA ILE A 201 4.62 9.20 -21.17
C ILE A 201 5.40 10.17 -20.29
N THR A 202 4.70 10.97 -19.49
CA THR A 202 5.30 12.00 -18.63
C THR A 202 5.88 11.41 -17.34
N CYS A 203 5.29 10.35 -16.79
CA CYS A 203 5.81 9.58 -15.65
C CYS A 203 7.06 8.77 -16.01
#